data_e7e4533573a28300c56b0cf26fb83220
#
_entry.id   e7e4533573a28300c56b0cf26fb83220
#
_cell.length_a   1.000
_cell.length_b   1.000
_cell.length_c   1.000
_cell.angle_alpha   90.00
_cell.angle_beta   90.00
_cell.angle_gamma   90.00
#
_symmetry.space_group_name_H-M   'P 1'
#
loop_
_entity.id
_entity.type
_entity.pdbx_description
1 polymer ?
#
loop_
_entity_poly.entity_id
_entity_poly.type
_entity_poly.pdbx_seq_one_letter_code
_entity_poly.pdbx_strand_id
1 'polypeptide(L)'
;YNQRILRKGDNFSVLKLEEERQRLSTLFRNNGYYYFRPEFTTFRADTLRNPGFVSLQVVPQKGVPAEARRPYYIGKTSVYLTGYKGEQPTDSLTFADMTIHYHGKKPGIRELVLRKRFLYKEGQLYSQIRQTYTQEALARLGIFKYTEFRYTPKNTRPDCDTLNVKVNAMFDLPYDGELEFNVTTKSTDQTGPGAIFSLSRRNFMRTAAKLSFQLKGSYEWQTASNSVAGDKSKMNSYELGASFSLDYPRLLLPWMKNKSNRFLFPSHTSFKLYVDQLNRARFFKMLSFGGTVSYDFQPSRTWKHTVTPFRLAFNTLQHTTSEFDSIINVNKSLALSLGNQFIPAMSYTFTYDNAPLKKRHNLWWETSFTSAGNVTSLVYAAFGKGMKEKGKELLGSPFAQFLKMTSEIRCLFKVGEKQHIATRLMGGVLYAYGNQTVAPYSEQFYIGGANSIRAFTVRSIGPGTFHPNADNRYGYIDETGDVKLEANIEYRFPILGDLYGATFLDAGNVWLMKKDEARPGGELTMRNFAKSVALGTGVGLRYDLTFLVIRLDLGIALHAPYDTGKSGYYNIPKFKDGLGLHFAIGYPF
;
A
#
# COMPACT_ATOMS: atom_id res chain seq x y z
N TYR A 1 -3.51 15.61 31.42
CA TYR A 1 -4.73 16.43 31.48
C TYR A 1 -5.51 16.39 30.17
N ASN A 2 -4.85 16.53 29.04
CA ASN A 2 -5.49 16.58 27.70
C ASN A 2 -6.04 15.25 27.17
N GLN A 3 -5.82 14.13 27.86
CA GLN A 3 -6.26 12.79 27.45
C GLN A 3 -7.50 12.28 28.23
N ARG A 4 -8.15 13.11 29.02
CA ARG A 4 -9.35 12.72 29.76
C ARG A 4 -10.50 12.46 28.79
N ILE A 5 -11.24 11.38 29.03
CA ILE A 5 -12.45 11.04 28.29
C ILE A 5 -13.62 11.89 28.82
N LEU A 6 -13.71 12.03 30.14
CA LEU A 6 -14.72 12.86 30.79
C LEU A 6 -14.31 14.33 30.77
N ARG A 7 -15.15 15.18 30.20
CA ARG A 7 -14.96 16.64 30.15
C ARG A 7 -16.12 17.36 30.84
N LYS A 8 -15.82 18.52 31.37
CA LYS A 8 -16.85 19.40 31.95
C LYS A 8 -17.84 19.81 30.86
N GLY A 9 -19.13 19.64 31.10
CA GLY A 9 -20.20 19.96 30.15
C GLY A 9 -20.62 18.77 29.25
N ASP A 10 -19.94 17.61 29.35
CA ASP A 10 -20.39 16.40 28.64
C ASP A 10 -21.70 15.87 29.26
N ASN A 11 -22.54 15.27 28.44
CA ASN A 11 -23.69 14.50 28.92
C ASN A 11 -23.24 13.32 29.78
N PHE A 12 -23.96 13.07 30.88
CA PHE A 12 -23.70 11.90 31.73
C PHE A 12 -23.88 10.61 30.95
N SER A 13 -22.89 9.75 31.00
CA SER A 13 -22.88 8.46 30.30
C SER A 13 -22.08 7.44 31.10
N VAL A 14 -22.72 6.32 31.46
CA VAL A 14 -22.08 5.21 32.16
C VAL A 14 -20.96 4.59 31.30
N LEU A 15 -21.15 4.54 29.98
CA LEU A 15 -20.14 4.06 29.04
C LEU A 15 -18.86 4.91 29.12
N LYS A 16 -18.99 6.24 29.12
CA LYS A 16 -17.83 7.15 29.27
C LYS A 16 -17.14 6.99 30.63
N LEU A 17 -17.88 6.69 31.69
CA LEU A 17 -17.30 6.41 33.01
C LEU A 17 -16.45 5.15 32.97
N GLU A 18 -16.93 4.08 32.32
CA GLU A 18 -16.18 2.83 32.17
C GLU A 18 -14.94 3.04 31.29
N GLU A 19 -15.05 3.76 30.20
CA GLU A 19 -13.90 4.12 29.36
C GLU A 19 -12.83 4.90 30.14
N GLU A 20 -13.24 5.82 31.02
CA GLU A 20 -12.31 6.57 31.87
C GLU A 20 -11.65 5.67 32.93
N ARG A 21 -12.35 4.70 33.49
CA ARG A 21 -11.77 3.68 34.40
C ARG A 21 -10.69 2.87 33.69
N GLN A 22 -10.97 2.41 32.46
CA GLN A 22 -10.00 1.70 31.63
C GLN A 22 -8.77 2.57 31.33
N ARG A 23 -8.99 3.84 30.98
CA ARG A 23 -7.90 4.80 30.75
C ARG A 23 -7.04 5.01 32.00
N LEU A 24 -7.67 5.19 33.16
CA LEU A 24 -6.96 5.34 34.44
C LEU A 24 -6.17 4.09 34.79
N SER A 25 -6.76 2.91 34.64
CA SER A 25 -6.04 1.65 34.85
C SER A 25 -4.81 1.54 33.96
N THR A 26 -4.94 1.88 32.69
CA THR A 26 -3.81 1.90 31.74
C THR A 26 -2.75 2.92 32.17
N LEU A 27 -3.15 4.10 32.65
CA LEU A 27 -2.25 5.12 33.15
C LEU A 27 -1.43 4.61 34.35
N PHE A 28 -2.10 4.01 35.36
CA PHE A 28 -1.43 3.41 36.52
C PHE A 28 -0.49 2.30 36.10
N ARG A 29 -0.93 1.38 35.25
CA ARG A 29 -0.09 0.26 34.76
C ARG A 29 1.10 0.72 33.92
N ASN A 30 1.00 1.86 33.23
CA ASN A 30 2.14 2.47 32.54
C ASN A 30 3.15 3.13 33.49
N ASN A 31 2.76 3.40 34.74
CA ASN A 31 3.60 3.96 35.80
C ASN A 31 3.96 2.94 36.89
N GLY A 32 4.04 1.67 36.52
CA GLY A 32 4.56 0.61 37.39
C GLY A 32 3.52 -0.22 38.13
N TYR A 33 2.29 0.20 38.23
CA TYR A 33 1.27 -0.48 39.05
C TYR A 33 0.72 -1.71 38.31
N TYR A 34 1.49 -2.77 38.25
CA TYR A 34 1.21 -3.98 37.47
C TYR A 34 -0.15 -4.61 37.81
N TYR A 35 -0.47 -4.74 39.11
CA TYR A 35 -1.72 -5.36 39.59
C TYR A 35 -2.91 -4.41 39.60
N PHE A 36 -2.75 -3.16 39.20
CA PHE A 36 -3.86 -2.21 39.17
C PHE A 36 -4.89 -2.60 38.09
N ARG A 37 -6.16 -2.61 38.48
CA ARG A 37 -7.31 -2.99 37.61
C ARG A 37 -8.33 -1.85 37.53
N PRO A 38 -9.17 -1.80 36.49
CA PRO A 38 -10.22 -0.77 36.35
C PRO A 38 -11.17 -0.72 37.55
N GLU A 39 -11.51 -1.90 38.14
CA GLU A 39 -12.42 -2.04 39.28
C GLU A 39 -11.92 -1.33 40.53
N PHE A 40 -10.62 -1.02 40.62
CA PHE A 40 -10.03 -0.31 41.77
C PHE A 40 -10.26 1.22 41.74
N THR A 41 -10.94 1.70 40.70
CA THR A 41 -11.36 3.10 40.57
C THR A 41 -12.88 3.17 40.57
N THR A 42 -13.46 4.08 41.37
CA THR A 42 -14.89 4.35 41.37
C THR A 42 -15.15 5.85 41.30
N PHE A 43 -16.41 6.22 41.06
CA PHE A 43 -16.84 7.61 40.98
C PHE A 43 -17.85 7.90 42.09
N ARG A 44 -17.67 9.01 42.79
CA ARG A 44 -18.73 9.60 43.61
C ARG A 44 -19.46 10.63 42.77
N ALA A 45 -20.76 10.51 42.68
CA ALA A 45 -21.64 11.43 41.96
C ALA A 45 -22.41 12.28 42.97
N ASP A 46 -22.40 13.58 42.78
CA ASP A 46 -23.23 14.52 43.54
C ASP A 46 -24.23 15.19 42.55
N THR A 47 -25.50 14.95 42.79
CA THR A 47 -26.61 15.45 41.97
C THR A 47 -27.42 16.55 42.73
N LEU A 48 -27.05 16.84 43.98
CA LEU A 48 -27.83 17.72 44.84
C LEU A 48 -27.39 19.19 44.75
N ARG A 49 -26.09 19.46 44.58
CA ARG A 49 -25.54 20.81 44.54
C ARG A 49 -26.01 21.67 43.39
N ASN A 50 -26.17 21.09 42.20
CA ASN A 50 -26.59 21.77 41.00
C ASN A 50 -27.65 20.97 40.27
N PRO A 51 -28.94 21.33 40.36
CA PRO A 51 -30.00 20.63 39.64
C PRO A 51 -29.73 20.57 38.13
N GLY A 52 -29.87 19.38 37.55
CA GLY A 52 -29.59 19.14 36.12
C GLY A 52 -28.11 18.88 35.78
N PHE A 53 -27.21 18.92 36.76
CA PHE A 53 -25.79 18.60 36.58
C PHE A 53 -25.35 17.47 37.54
N VAL A 54 -24.40 16.65 37.10
CA VAL A 54 -23.76 15.64 37.93
C VAL A 54 -22.30 15.99 38.15
N SER A 55 -21.95 16.26 39.42
CA SER A 55 -20.54 16.49 39.80
C SER A 55 -19.87 15.16 40.11
N LEU A 56 -18.81 14.81 39.39
CA LEU A 56 -18.10 13.53 39.51
C LEU A 56 -16.74 13.72 40.20
N GLN A 57 -16.48 12.89 41.21
CA GLN A 57 -15.18 12.77 41.85
C GLN A 57 -14.64 11.35 41.63
N VAL A 58 -13.42 11.23 41.09
CA VAL A 58 -12.69 9.96 40.98
C VAL A 58 -12.14 9.61 42.37
N VAL A 59 -12.45 8.42 42.85
CA VAL A 59 -11.94 7.93 44.14
C VAL A 59 -11.49 6.47 44.03
N PRO A 60 -10.49 6.03 44.82
CA PRO A 60 -10.15 4.62 44.87
C PRO A 60 -11.28 3.82 45.51
N GLN A 61 -11.49 2.58 45.01
CA GLN A 61 -12.41 1.64 45.60
C GLN A 61 -11.93 1.24 47.01
N LYS A 62 -12.87 1.00 47.94
CA LYS A 62 -12.51 0.47 49.26
C LYS A 62 -11.96 -0.95 49.11
N GLY A 63 -10.93 -1.30 49.89
CA GLY A 63 -10.39 -2.66 49.88
C GLY A 63 -9.42 -2.98 48.73
N VAL A 64 -8.86 -1.98 48.06
CA VAL A 64 -7.80 -2.22 47.04
C VAL A 64 -6.63 -2.97 47.67
N PRO A 65 -6.20 -4.13 47.11
CA PRO A 65 -5.08 -4.91 47.60
C PRO A 65 -3.78 -4.11 47.72
N ALA A 66 -2.96 -4.41 48.73
CA ALA A 66 -1.67 -3.72 48.94
C ALA A 66 -0.76 -3.80 47.70
N GLU A 67 -0.78 -4.94 47.01
CA GLU A 67 -0.02 -5.18 45.78
C GLU A 67 -0.42 -4.22 44.64
N ALA A 68 -1.66 -3.83 44.56
CA ALA A 68 -2.14 -2.90 43.53
C ALA A 68 -1.83 -1.43 43.85
N ARG A 69 -1.36 -1.11 45.04
CA ARG A 69 -1.05 0.26 45.48
C ARG A 69 0.43 0.64 45.36
N ARG A 70 1.29 -0.27 44.94
CA ARG A 70 2.73 -0.03 44.80
C ARG A 70 3.21 -0.23 43.36
N PRO A 71 4.25 0.50 42.92
CA PRO A 71 4.88 0.28 41.63
C PRO A 71 5.79 -0.96 41.67
N TYR A 72 5.97 -1.60 40.52
CA TYR A 72 6.82 -2.76 40.29
C TYR A 72 7.89 -2.46 39.27
N TYR A 73 9.06 -3.05 39.47
CA TYR A 73 10.23 -2.99 38.61
C TYR A 73 10.41 -4.31 37.87
N ILE A 74 10.95 -4.25 36.65
CA ILE A 74 11.31 -5.43 35.87
C ILE A 74 12.56 -6.09 36.46
N GLY A 75 12.46 -7.35 36.77
CA GLY A 75 13.58 -8.21 37.19
C GLY A 75 14.22 -8.92 35.98
N LYS A 76 14.75 -10.13 36.25
CA LYS A 76 15.36 -10.96 35.19
C LYS A 76 14.33 -11.37 34.15
N THR A 77 14.74 -11.29 32.88
CA THR A 77 13.95 -11.76 31.75
C THR A 77 14.48 -13.09 31.25
N SER A 78 13.61 -14.10 31.19
CA SER A 78 13.91 -15.43 30.63
C SER A 78 12.99 -15.74 29.47
N VAL A 79 13.56 -16.07 28.30
CA VAL A 79 12.83 -16.40 27.08
C VAL A 79 12.97 -17.89 26.80
N TYR A 80 11.86 -18.59 26.71
CA TYR A 80 11.78 -20.01 26.40
C TYR A 80 11.33 -20.20 24.97
N LEU A 81 12.23 -20.71 24.11
CA LEU A 81 11.98 -20.95 22.71
C LEU A 81 11.64 -22.43 22.50
N THR A 82 10.34 -22.70 22.29
CA THR A 82 9.85 -24.05 21.96
C THR A 82 9.85 -24.23 20.44
N GLY A 83 10.33 -25.36 19.98
CA GLY A 83 10.35 -25.69 18.55
C GLY A 83 8.93 -25.84 17.97
N TYR A 84 8.81 -25.81 16.65
CA TYR A 84 7.51 -25.88 15.96
C TYR A 84 6.77 -27.23 16.12
N LYS A 85 7.49 -28.31 16.47
CA LYS A 85 6.92 -29.61 16.84
C LYS A 85 6.66 -29.74 18.35
N GLY A 86 6.88 -28.69 19.13
CA GLY A 86 6.71 -28.70 20.58
C GLY A 86 7.99 -29.11 21.34
N GLU A 87 9.14 -29.15 20.67
CA GLU A 87 10.44 -29.48 21.32
C GLU A 87 10.75 -28.48 22.42
N GLN A 88 10.88 -28.99 23.64
CA GLN A 88 11.16 -28.17 24.82
C GLN A 88 12.62 -27.71 24.86
N PRO A 89 12.92 -26.56 25.45
CA PRO A 89 14.28 -26.10 25.63
C PRO A 89 15.14 -27.07 26.47
N THR A 90 16.32 -27.38 25.96
CA THR A 90 17.31 -28.26 26.61
C THR A 90 18.61 -27.55 26.99
N ASP A 91 18.82 -26.36 26.46
CA ASP A 91 20.03 -25.56 26.65
C ASP A 91 19.70 -24.10 26.87
N SER A 92 20.64 -23.29 27.31
CA SER A 92 20.45 -21.86 27.58
C SER A 92 21.68 -21.02 27.28
N LEU A 93 21.44 -19.78 26.87
CA LEU A 93 22.46 -18.73 26.74
C LEU A 93 22.06 -17.54 27.60
N THR A 94 22.97 -17.14 28.52
CA THR A 94 22.75 -16.01 29.41
C THR A 94 23.51 -14.78 28.93
N PHE A 95 22.80 -13.66 28.85
CA PHE A 95 23.30 -12.34 28.53
C PHE A 95 23.07 -11.40 29.73
N ALA A 96 23.69 -10.24 29.71
CA ALA A 96 23.49 -9.24 30.77
C ALA A 96 22.03 -8.79 30.94
N ASP A 97 21.22 -8.82 29.87
CA ASP A 97 19.84 -8.33 29.81
C ASP A 97 18.78 -9.43 29.82
N MET A 98 19.15 -10.69 29.49
CA MET A 98 18.21 -11.81 29.47
C MET A 98 18.89 -13.18 29.38
N THR A 99 18.15 -14.21 29.73
CA THR A 99 18.52 -15.62 29.47
C THR A 99 17.60 -16.19 28.39
N ILE A 100 18.16 -16.85 27.38
CA ILE A 100 17.44 -17.49 26.30
C ILE A 100 17.59 -19.00 26.43
N HIS A 101 16.48 -19.70 26.68
CA HIS A 101 16.40 -21.16 26.72
C HIS A 101 15.93 -21.67 25.34
N TYR A 102 16.60 -22.68 24.82
CA TYR A 102 16.34 -23.19 23.47
C TYR A 102 16.62 -24.69 23.35
N HIS A 103 16.15 -25.31 22.27
CA HIS A 103 16.42 -26.70 21.93
C HIS A 103 17.54 -26.80 20.90
N GLY A 104 18.45 -27.78 21.07
CA GLY A 104 19.51 -28.11 20.13
C GLY A 104 20.78 -27.27 20.29
N LYS A 105 21.71 -27.37 19.34
CA LYS A 105 23.07 -26.78 19.43
C LYS A 105 23.12 -25.25 19.37
N LYS A 106 22.09 -24.58 18.84
CA LYS A 106 22.03 -23.12 18.68
C LYS A 106 20.57 -22.65 18.76
N PRO A 107 20.29 -21.45 19.29
CA PRO A 107 18.96 -20.87 19.29
C PRO A 107 18.35 -20.86 17.87
N GLY A 108 17.06 -21.17 17.74
CA GLY A 108 16.34 -21.13 16.47
C GLY A 108 16.31 -19.77 15.79
N ILE A 109 16.60 -18.70 16.54
CA ILE A 109 16.75 -17.33 16.04
C ILE A 109 18.09 -16.75 16.53
N ARG A 110 18.72 -15.84 15.78
CA ARG A 110 19.92 -15.14 16.24
C ARG A 110 19.57 -14.28 17.46
N GLU A 111 20.32 -14.40 18.53
CA GLU A 111 20.10 -13.71 19.82
C GLU A 111 19.96 -12.19 19.65
N LEU A 112 20.78 -11.58 18.81
CA LEU A 112 20.74 -10.14 18.55
C LEU A 112 19.40 -9.70 17.93
N VAL A 113 18.78 -10.54 17.08
CA VAL A 113 17.48 -10.24 16.46
C VAL A 113 16.38 -10.27 17.50
N LEU A 114 16.42 -11.26 18.40
CA LEU A 114 15.46 -11.42 19.49
C LEU A 114 15.58 -10.32 20.53
N ARG A 115 16.78 -10.10 21.08
CA ARG A 115 17.07 -9.13 22.15
C ARG A 115 16.66 -7.71 21.77
N LYS A 116 16.88 -7.30 20.52
CA LYS A 116 16.47 -5.98 20.02
C LYS A 116 14.94 -5.76 19.96
N ARG A 117 14.13 -6.78 20.21
CA ARG A 117 12.66 -6.64 20.26
C ARG A 117 12.13 -6.30 21.64
N PHE A 118 12.92 -6.46 22.68
CA PHE A 118 12.54 -6.11 24.04
C PHE A 118 12.75 -4.62 24.28
N LEU A 119 11.67 -3.91 24.62
CA LEU A 119 11.64 -2.45 24.82
C LEU A 119 11.75 -2.05 26.28
N TYR A 120 12.04 -3.01 27.16
CA TYR A 120 12.30 -2.80 28.57
C TYR A 120 13.62 -3.50 29.00
N LYS A 121 14.16 -3.09 30.12
CA LYS A 121 15.39 -3.63 30.69
C LYS A 121 15.18 -3.94 32.17
N GLU A 122 16.03 -4.81 32.74
CA GLU A 122 16.10 -5.05 34.18
C GLU A 122 16.29 -3.73 34.95
N GLY A 123 15.60 -3.59 36.09
CA GLY A 123 15.60 -2.40 36.92
C GLY A 123 14.69 -1.26 36.45
N GLN A 124 14.10 -1.34 35.26
CA GLN A 124 13.14 -0.34 34.81
C GLN A 124 11.76 -0.56 35.42
N LEU A 125 11.05 0.56 35.61
CA LEU A 125 9.67 0.54 36.06
C LEU A 125 8.79 -0.22 35.01
N TYR A 126 7.92 -1.10 35.49
CA TYR A 126 6.97 -1.79 34.65
C TYR A 126 6.12 -0.79 33.86
N SER A 127 5.84 -1.09 32.62
CA SER A 127 4.96 -0.29 31.76
C SER A 127 4.19 -1.19 30.81
N GLN A 128 2.85 -1.14 30.88
CA GLN A 128 1.97 -1.92 30.02
C GLN A 128 2.19 -1.61 28.55
N ILE A 129 2.39 -0.36 28.19
CA ILE A 129 2.61 0.06 26.79
C ILE A 129 3.92 -0.53 26.24
N ARG A 130 4.99 -0.60 27.06
CA ARG A 130 6.26 -1.23 26.65
C ARG A 130 6.11 -2.74 26.48
N GLN A 131 5.32 -3.39 27.33
CA GLN A 131 4.98 -4.80 27.20
C GLN A 131 4.23 -5.05 25.87
N THR A 132 3.14 -4.29 25.61
CA THR A 132 2.36 -4.40 24.38
C THR A 132 3.24 -4.21 23.14
N TYR A 133 4.07 -3.18 23.12
CA TYR A 133 4.98 -2.96 21.99
C TYR A 133 6.04 -4.05 21.84
N THR A 134 6.48 -4.67 22.95
CA THR A 134 7.39 -5.84 22.90
C THR A 134 6.68 -7.05 22.30
N GLN A 135 5.44 -7.32 22.72
CA GLN A 135 4.61 -8.38 22.12
C GLN A 135 4.39 -8.17 20.63
N GLU A 136 4.01 -6.95 20.23
CA GLU A 136 3.86 -6.59 18.84
C GLU A 136 5.17 -6.73 18.04
N ALA A 137 6.30 -6.30 18.63
CA ALA A 137 7.61 -6.41 17.99
C ALA A 137 8.04 -7.87 17.78
N LEU A 138 7.69 -8.77 18.70
CA LEU A 138 7.92 -10.21 18.55
C LEU A 138 6.96 -10.82 17.52
N ALA A 139 5.66 -10.46 17.55
CA ALA A 139 4.68 -10.92 16.58
C ALA A 139 5.04 -10.51 15.14
N ARG A 140 5.55 -9.29 14.95
CA ARG A 140 6.02 -8.78 13.65
C ARG A 140 7.22 -9.54 13.07
N LEU A 141 7.92 -10.35 13.85
CA LEU A 141 8.95 -11.24 13.29
C LEU A 141 8.33 -12.29 12.37
N GLY A 142 7.04 -12.63 12.55
CA GLY A 142 6.31 -13.58 11.70
C GLY A 142 6.82 -15.02 11.79
N ILE A 143 7.56 -15.35 12.85
CA ILE A 143 8.21 -16.66 13.06
C ILE A 143 7.65 -17.42 14.25
N PHE A 144 6.87 -16.76 15.10
CA PHE A 144 6.26 -17.36 16.28
C PHE A 144 4.77 -17.58 16.04
N LYS A 145 4.27 -18.78 16.39
CA LYS A 145 2.85 -19.12 16.41
C LYS A 145 2.14 -18.36 17.53
N TYR A 146 2.77 -18.26 18.69
CA TYR A 146 2.33 -17.46 19.82
C TYR A 146 3.51 -17.02 20.68
N THR A 147 3.27 -15.94 21.46
CA THR A 147 4.19 -15.46 22.51
C THR A 147 3.35 -15.14 23.74
N GLU A 148 3.72 -15.69 24.88
CA GLU A 148 3.05 -15.50 26.17
C GLU A 148 4.01 -14.86 27.16
N PHE A 149 3.56 -13.81 27.86
CA PHE A 149 4.31 -13.12 28.88
C PHE A 149 3.74 -13.44 30.26
N ARG A 150 4.56 -13.97 31.15
CA ARG A 150 4.21 -14.19 32.55
C ARG A 150 5.13 -13.40 33.46
N TYR A 151 4.53 -12.67 34.39
CA TYR A 151 5.23 -11.88 35.37
C TYR A 151 5.06 -12.55 36.74
N THR A 152 6.18 -12.82 37.41
CA THR A 152 6.18 -13.47 38.73
C THR A 152 7.03 -12.64 39.68
N PRO A 153 6.62 -12.45 40.96
CA PRO A 153 7.45 -11.80 41.95
C PRO A 153 8.81 -12.47 42.06
N LYS A 154 9.87 -11.69 42.25
CA LYS A 154 11.24 -12.18 42.35
C LYS A 154 11.42 -13.09 43.57
N ASN A 155 10.71 -12.83 44.66
CA ASN A 155 10.67 -13.62 45.88
C ASN A 155 9.28 -13.60 46.50
N THR A 156 9.06 -14.41 47.53
CA THR A 156 7.77 -14.57 48.25
C THR A 156 7.54 -13.52 49.34
N ARG A 157 8.42 -12.53 49.50
CA ARG A 157 8.28 -11.51 50.52
C ARG A 157 7.10 -10.58 50.20
N PRO A 158 6.29 -10.18 51.21
CA PRO A 158 5.14 -9.29 50.98
C PRO A 158 5.51 -7.91 50.43
N ASP A 159 6.76 -7.47 50.64
CA ASP A 159 7.30 -6.18 50.17
C ASP A 159 8.01 -6.25 48.82
N CYS A 160 8.01 -7.41 48.15
CA CYS A 160 8.62 -7.60 46.84
C CYS A 160 8.03 -6.66 45.78
N ASP A 161 8.85 -5.78 45.24
CA ASP A 161 8.52 -4.78 44.22
C ASP A 161 9.08 -5.13 42.82
N THR A 162 9.70 -6.29 42.69
CA THR A 162 10.39 -6.71 41.46
C THR A 162 9.69 -7.91 40.83
N LEU A 163 9.42 -7.82 39.54
CA LEU A 163 8.76 -8.87 38.75
C LEU A 163 9.73 -9.48 37.73
N ASN A 164 10.04 -10.77 37.90
CA ASN A 164 10.72 -11.53 36.86
C ASN A 164 9.78 -11.79 35.68
N VAL A 165 10.31 -11.71 34.48
CA VAL A 165 9.55 -11.88 33.24
C VAL A 165 9.92 -13.21 32.59
N LYS A 166 8.93 -14.08 32.43
CA LYS A 166 9.05 -15.31 31.64
C LYS A 166 8.29 -15.14 30.33
N VAL A 167 8.97 -15.31 29.20
CA VAL A 167 8.38 -15.26 27.86
C VAL A 167 8.45 -16.63 27.25
N ASN A 168 7.30 -17.26 27.02
CA ASN A 168 7.20 -18.50 26.27
C ASN A 168 6.89 -18.15 24.81
N ALA A 169 7.74 -18.60 23.88
CA ALA A 169 7.57 -18.36 22.45
C ALA A 169 7.72 -19.69 21.70
N MET A 170 6.69 -20.06 20.94
CA MET A 170 6.69 -21.25 20.11
C MET A 170 6.88 -20.86 18.65
N PHE A 171 7.83 -21.47 17.97
CA PHE A 171 8.02 -21.26 16.55
C PHE A 171 6.81 -21.76 15.75
N ASP A 172 6.50 -21.06 14.68
CA ASP A 172 5.53 -21.48 13.67
C ASP A 172 6.20 -22.38 12.63
N LEU A 173 5.39 -23.00 11.76
CA LEU A 173 5.88 -23.82 10.67
C LEU A 173 6.89 -23.05 9.80
N PRO A 174 8.02 -23.67 9.45
CA PRO A 174 9.08 -22.98 8.73
C PRO A 174 8.75 -22.70 7.27
N TYR A 175 7.86 -23.46 6.68
CA TYR A 175 7.40 -23.30 5.30
C TYR A 175 5.93 -22.96 5.23
N ASP A 176 5.58 -22.14 4.24
CA ASP A 176 4.24 -21.70 3.95
C ASP A 176 4.03 -21.73 2.44
N GLY A 177 3.00 -22.44 2.00
CA GLY A 177 2.64 -22.59 0.60
C GLY A 177 1.24 -22.00 0.37
N GLU A 178 1.09 -21.19 -0.65
CA GLU A 178 -0.17 -20.54 -1.03
C GLU A 178 -0.40 -20.75 -2.53
N LEU A 179 -1.62 -21.10 -2.87
CA LEU A 179 -2.08 -21.18 -4.25
C LEU A 179 -3.33 -20.32 -4.39
N GLU A 180 -3.21 -19.28 -5.19
CA GLU A 180 -4.29 -18.34 -5.48
C GLU A 180 -4.77 -18.55 -6.92
N PHE A 181 -6.07 -18.65 -7.10
CA PHE A 181 -6.73 -18.59 -8.40
C PHE A 181 -7.54 -17.33 -8.50
N ASN A 182 -7.39 -16.63 -9.61
CA ASN A 182 -8.16 -15.43 -9.90
C ASN A 182 -8.73 -15.47 -11.31
N VAL A 183 -9.76 -14.66 -11.54
CA VAL A 183 -10.28 -14.37 -12.87
C VAL A 183 -10.25 -12.87 -13.04
N THR A 184 -9.59 -12.40 -14.07
CA THR A 184 -9.47 -10.98 -14.37
C THR A 184 -10.33 -10.64 -15.58
N THR A 185 -11.20 -9.66 -15.44
CA THR A 185 -11.93 -9.07 -16.56
C THR A 185 -11.46 -7.62 -16.70
N LYS A 186 -11.00 -7.27 -17.89
CA LYS A 186 -10.53 -5.91 -18.22
C LYS A 186 -11.58 -5.17 -19.04
N SER A 187 -11.65 -3.86 -18.88
CA SER A 187 -12.52 -3.00 -19.71
C SER A 187 -12.10 -2.94 -21.18
N THR A 188 -10.99 -3.58 -21.56
CA THR A 188 -10.55 -3.81 -22.94
C THR A 188 -11.12 -5.10 -23.53
N ASP A 189 -12.24 -5.61 -22.97
CA ASP A 189 -12.89 -6.87 -23.39
C ASP A 189 -11.98 -8.11 -23.33
N GLN A 190 -11.01 -8.08 -22.46
CA GLN A 190 -10.14 -9.22 -22.18
C GLN A 190 -10.53 -9.83 -20.84
N THR A 191 -10.80 -11.11 -20.86
CA THR A 191 -11.13 -11.89 -19.65
C THR A 191 -10.30 -13.15 -19.63
N GLY A 192 -9.87 -13.55 -18.44
CA GLY A 192 -9.16 -14.82 -18.33
C GLY A 192 -8.77 -15.20 -16.92
N PRO A 193 -8.44 -16.49 -16.72
CA PRO A 193 -7.95 -17.01 -15.46
C PRO A 193 -6.50 -16.62 -15.21
N GLY A 194 -6.18 -16.48 -13.95
CA GLY A 194 -4.81 -16.39 -13.46
C GLY A 194 -4.59 -17.33 -12.28
N ALA A 195 -3.36 -17.73 -12.11
CA ALA A 195 -2.92 -18.52 -10.96
C ALA A 195 -1.61 -17.95 -10.42
N ILE A 196 -1.49 -17.91 -9.10
CA ILE A 196 -0.26 -17.52 -8.41
C ILE A 196 0.08 -18.63 -7.42
N PHE A 197 1.24 -19.21 -7.57
CA PHE A 197 1.82 -20.14 -6.61
C PHE A 197 2.92 -19.44 -5.83
N SER A 198 2.83 -19.43 -4.51
CA SER A 198 3.81 -18.84 -3.61
C SER A 198 4.33 -19.89 -2.64
N LEU A 199 5.64 -20.02 -2.55
CA LEU A 199 6.33 -20.83 -1.56
C LEU A 199 7.24 -19.92 -0.74
N SER A 200 7.09 -19.93 0.57
CA SER A 200 7.93 -19.14 1.44
C SER A 200 8.55 -19.94 2.58
N ARG A 201 9.77 -19.56 2.95
CA ARG A 201 10.47 -20.06 4.12
C ARG A 201 10.63 -18.95 5.13
N ARG A 202 10.03 -19.13 6.30
CA ARG A 202 10.17 -18.23 7.43
C ARG A 202 11.52 -18.43 8.11
N ASN A 203 12.01 -17.39 8.76
CA ASN A 203 13.23 -17.41 9.57
C ASN A 203 14.48 -17.89 8.83
N PHE A 204 14.64 -17.46 7.58
CA PHE A 204 15.80 -17.80 6.78
C PHE A 204 17.09 -17.37 7.48
N MET A 205 18.08 -18.28 7.53
CA MET A 205 19.35 -18.08 8.26
C MET A 205 19.21 -17.64 9.72
N ARG A 206 18.09 -17.95 10.39
CA ARG A 206 17.80 -17.55 11.79
C ARG A 206 17.76 -16.02 12.00
N THR A 207 17.47 -15.26 10.96
CA THR A 207 17.45 -13.79 10.98
C THR A 207 16.04 -13.21 11.07
N ALA A 208 15.03 -14.08 11.20
CA ALA A 208 13.60 -13.77 11.00
C ALA A 208 13.28 -13.23 9.60
N ALA A 209 14.17 -13.41 8.62
CA ALA A 209 13.89 -13.06 7.24
C ALA A 209 12.93 -14.08 6.61
N LYS A 210 12.00 -13.59 5.79
CA LYS A 210 11.13 -14.41 4.94
C LYS A 210 11.74 -14.49 3.54
N LEU A 211 12.05 -15.70 3.12
CA LEU A 211 12.46 -16.00 1.75
C LEU A 211 11.26 -16.51 0.99
N SER A 212 10.90 -15.85 -0.11
CA SER A 212 9.71 -16.22 -0.89
C SER A 212 10.07 -16.42 -2.35
N PHE A 213 9.49 -17.44 -2.92
CA PHE A 213 9.48 -17.72 -4.35
C PHE A 213 8.04 -17.70 -4.83
N GLN A 214 7.77 -16.99 -5.93
CA GLN A 214 6.44 -16.86 -6.49
C GLN A 214 6.47 -17.11 -7.99
N LEU A 215 5.54 -17.92 -8.45
CA LEU A 215 5.23 -18.10 -9.87
C LEU A 215 3.84 -17.53 -10.14
N LYS A 216 3.70 -16.74 -11.18
CA LYS A 216 2.41 -16.26 -11.66
C LYS A 216 2.20 -16.64 -13.11
N GLY A 217 0.96 -16.97 -13.45
CA GLY A 217 0.54 -17.21 -14.80
C GLY A 217 -0.85 -16.66 -15.01
N SER A 218 -1.08 -15.97 -16.12
CA SER A 218 -2.42 -15.57 -16.54
C SER A 218 -2.59 -15.79 -18.03
N TYR A 219 -3.81 -16.07 -18.40
CA TYR A 219 -4.20 -16.25 -19.78
C TYR A 219 -5.49 -15.50 -20.03
N GLU A 220 -5.49 -14.63 -21.03
CA GLU A 220 -6.59 -13.72 -21.32
C GLU A 220 -7.06 -13.92 -22.76
N TRP A 221 -8.37 -14.01 -22.97
CA TRP A 221 -8.99 -14.04 -24.29
C TRP A 221 -9.93 -12.84 -24.45
N GLN A 222 -10.15 -12.41 -25.67
CA GLN A 222 -11.08 -11.34 -25.99
C GLN A 222 -12.52 -11.85 -25.97
N THR A 223 -13.38 -11.17 -25.21
CA THR A 223 -14.79 -11.55 -25.00
C THR A 223 -15.77 -10.81 -25.91
N ALA A 224 -15.44 -9.60 -26.39
CA ALA A 224 -16.35 -8.82 -27.23
C ALA A 224 -16.22 -9.16 -28.72
N SER A 225 -17.36 -9.32 -29.35
CA SER A 225 -17.54 -9.69 -30.73
C SER A 225 -17.59 -8.47 -31.68
N ASN A 226 -16.78 -7.45 -31.49
CA ASN A 226 -16.63 -6.39 -32.49
C ASN A 226 -15.63 -6.82 -33.60
N SER A 227 -15.77 -8.05 -34.05
CA SER A 227 -15.10 -8.48 -35.26
C SER A 227 -15.87 -7.92 -36.47
N VAL A 228 -15.29 -6.93 -37.14
CA VAL A 228 -15.57 -6.71 -38.54
C VAL A 228 -15.42 -8.05 -39.24
N ALA A 229 -16.48 -8.43 -39.98
CA ALA A 229 -16.68 -9.74 -40.58
C ALA A 229 -15.40 -10.37 -41.16
N GLY A 230 -15.05 -11.55 -40.64
CA GLY A 230 -14.15 -12.48 -41.29
C GLY A 230 -13.02 -13.09 -40.45
N ASP A 231 -12.57 -12.50 -39.35
CA ASP A 231 -11.39 -13.02 -38.62
C ASP A 231 -11.75 -13.61 -37.23
N LYS A 232 -11.94 -14.92 -37.21
CA LYS A 232 -12.23 -15.70 -35.98
C LYS A 232 -10.99 -16.00 -35.13
N SER A 233 -9.86 -15.35 -35.36
CA SER A 233 -8.68 -15.60 -34.54
C SER A 233 -8.85 -14.97 -33.16
N LYS A 234 -9.07 -15.80 -32.16
CA LYS A 234 -9.13 -15.43 -30.75
C LYS A 234 -7.81 -14.75 -30.36
N MET A 235 -7.85 -13.48 -29.99
CA MET A 235 -6.69 -12.76 -29.47
C MET A 235 -6.37 -13.29 -28.07
N ASN A 236 -5.41 -14.18 -27.97
CA ASN A 236 -5.00 -14.78 -26.72
C ASN A 236 -3.73 -14.10 -26.23
N SER A 237 -3.80 -13.46 -25.09
CA SER A 237 -2.63 -12.91 -24.40
C SER A 237 -2.29 -13.78 -23.19
N TYR A 238 -1.02 -13.90 -22.87
CA TYR A 238 -0.60 -14.58 -21.64
C TYR A 238 0.54 -13.82 -20.96
N GLU A 239 0.58 -13.93 -19.65
CA GLU A 239 1.66 -13.43 -18.83
C GLU A 239 2.19 -14.55 -17.95
N LEU A 240 3.51 -14.75 -17.97
CA LEU A 240 4.21 -15.69 -17.10
C LEU A 240 5.27 -14.92 -16.33
N GLY A 241 5.32 -15.13 -15.01
CA GLY A 241 6.28 -14.43 -14.18
C GLY A 241 6.82 -15.31 -13.07
N ALA A 242 8.08 -15.08 -12.73
CA ALA A 242 8.72 -15.65 -11.57
C ALA A 242 9.37 -14.54 -10.75
N SER A 243 9.24 -14.61 -9.43
CA SER A 243 9.94 -13.69 -8.55
C SER A 243 10.50 -14.37 -7.32
N PHE A 244 11.60 -13.83 -6.84
CA PHE A 244 12.30 -14.25 -5.65
C PHE A 244 12.47 -13.05 -4.75
N SER A 245 12.01 -13.13 -3.49
CA SER A 245 12.15 -12.06 -2.52
C SER A 245 12.75 -12.51 -1.20
N LEU A 246 13.49 -11.61 -0.57
CA LEU A 246 14.08 -11.79 0.75
C LEU A 246 13.71 -10.56 1.59
N ASP A 247 12.80 -10.78 2.54
CA ASP A 247 12.21 -9.73 3.36
C ASP A 247 12.69 -9.82 4.81
N TYR A 248 13.37 -8.78 5.29
CA TYR A 248 13.82 -8.67 6.67
C TYR A 248 12.86 -7.79 7.46
N PRO A 249 12.33 -8.23 8.62
CA PRO A 249 11.42 -7.42 9.46
C PRO A 249 12.20 -6.35 10.25
N ARG A 250 13.12 -5.65 9.61
CA ARG A 250 13.95 -4.58 10.17
C ARG A 250 14.65 -3.81 9.06
N LEU A 251 15.13 -2.61 9.36
CA LEU A 251 16.00 -1.85 8.45
C LEU A 251 17.43 -2.42 8.49
N LEU A 252 17.96 -2.73 7.30
CA LEU A 252 19.35 -3.17 7.09
C LEU A 252 20.14 -2.01 6.47
N LEU A 253 20.33 -0.92 7.24
CA LEU A 253 21.11 0.23 6.78
C LEU A 253 22.54 0.12 7.33
N PRO A 254 23.59 0.19 6.48
CA PRO A 254 25.00 0.01 6.89
C PRO A 254 25.44 0.98 7.99
N TRP A 255 24.93 2.23 7.93
CA TRP A 255 25.28 3.31 8.89
C TRP A 255 24.40 3.33 10.15
N MET A 256 23.35 2.50 10.23
CA MET A 256 22.42 2.48 11.38
C MET A 256 22.60 1.28 12.31
N LYS A 257 23.80 0.69 12.39
CA LYS A 257 24.06 -0.55 13.15
C LYS A 257 23.50 -0.59 14.59
N ASN A 258 23.32 0.55 15.25
CA ASN A 258 22.85 0.61 16.64
C ASN A 258 21.54 1.40 16.88
N LYS A 259 20.90 1.96 15.85
CA LYS A 259 19.72 2.83 16.02
C LYS A 259 18.39 2.24 15.56
N SER A 260 18.37 0.98 15.10
CA SER A 260 17.16 0.34 14.52
C SER A 260 15.99 0.13 15.49
N ASN A 261 16.22 0.32 16.81
CA ASN A 261 15.16 0.23 17.82
C ASN A 261 14.36 1.54 18.03
N ARG A 262 14.64 2.59 17.27
CA ARG A 262 13.90 3.86 17.39
C ARG A 262 12.48 3.80 16.81
N PHE A 263 12.21 2.85 15.93
CA PHE A 263 10.90 2.71 15.34
C PHE A 263 10.06 1.72 16.13
N LEU A 264 9.15 2.23 16.96
CA LEU A 264 8.11 1.45 17.65
C LEU A 264 7.12 0.81 16.64
N PHE A 265 7.14 1.27 15.40
CA PHE A 265 6.26 0.86 14.32
C PHE A 265 6.97 -0.04 13.31
N PRO A 266 6.21 -0.71 12.42
CA PRO A 266 6.76 -1.64 11.44
C PRO A 266 7.88 -1.02 10.59
N SER A 267 8.94 -1.78 10.41
CA SER A 267 10.01 -1.45 9.47
C SER A 267 10.54 -2.72 8.83
N HIS A 268 10.79 -2.71 7.53
CA HIS A 268 11.36 -3.85 6.84
C HIS A 268 12.28 -3.43 5.69
N THR A 269 13.12 -4.37 5.27
CA THR A 269 13.97 -4.25 4.09
C THR A 269 13.63 -5.40 3.18
N SER A 270 13.33 -5.11 1.92
CA SER A 270 13.00 -6.09 0.90
C SER A 270 14.05 -6.07 -0.22
N PHE A 271 14.49 -7.26 -0.60
CA PHE A 271 15.27 -7.51 -1.81
C PHE A 271 14.43 -8.37 -2.72
N LYS A 272 14.16 -7.91 -3.93
CA LYS A 272 13.34 -8.65 -4.90
C LYS A 272 14.04 -8.75 -6.24
N LEU A 273 14.03 -9.96 -6.83
CA LEU A 273 14.39 -10.21 -8.21
C LEU A 273 13.15 -10.76 -8.92
N TYR A 274 12.97 -10.42 -10.18
CA TYR A 274 11.84 -10.89 -10.96
C TYR A 274 12.18 -11.06 -12.43
N VAL A 275 11.44 -11.91 -13.09
CA VAL A 275 11.39 -12.07 -14.53
C VAL A 275 9.94 -12.25 -14.93
N ASP A 276 9.48 -11.46 -15.90
CA ASP A 276 8.13 -11.49 -16.42
C ASP A 276 8.18 -11.57 -17.95
N GLN A 277 7.41 -12.47 -18.51
CA GLN A 277 7.19 -12.59 -19.95
C GLN A 277 5.74 -12.24 -20.26
N LEU A 278 5.55 -11.19 -21.03
CA LEU A 278 4.25 -10.73 -21.50
C LEU A 278 4.15 -11.05 -23.00
N ASN A 279 3.16 -11.82 -23.37
CA ASN A 279 2.76 -12.00 -24.75
C ASN A 279 1.44 -11.27 -25.01
N ARG A 280 1.46 -10.25 -25.85
CA ARG A 280 0.27 -9.59 -26.37
C ARG A 280 0.00 -10.10 -27.76
N ALA A 281 -0.99 -10.97 -27.90
CA ALA A 281 -1.36 -11.55 -29.18
C ALA A 281 -1.58 -10.44 -30.23
N ARG A 282 -1.05 -10.64 -31.44
CA ARG A 282 -1.02 -9.72 -32.59
C ARG A 282 -0.16 -8.46 -32.42
N PHE A 283 0.52 -8.26 -31.29
CA PHE A 283 1.38 -7.09 -31.09
C PHE A 283 2.83 -7.48 -30.89
N PHE A 284 3.14 -7.92 -29.69
CA PHE A 284 4.51 -8.15 -29.31
C PHE A 284 4.64 -9.18 -28.19
N LYS A 285 5.82 -9.73 -28.10
CA LYS A 285 6.32 -10.52 -26.98
C LYS A 285 7.43 -9.74 -26.30
N MET A 286 7.25 -9.46 -25.01
CA MET A 286 8.19 -8.68 -24.22
C MET A 286 8.66 -9.51 -23.03
N LEU A 287 9.97 -9.50 -22.80
CA LEU A 287 10.60 -10.01 -21.60
C LEU A 287 11.02 -8.83 -20.73
N SER A 288 10.67 -8.89 -19.45
CA SER A 288 11.09 -7.92 -18.44
C SER A 288 11.78 -8.66 -17.31
N PHE A 289 12.95 -8.20 -16.89
CA PHE A 289 13.60 -8.71 -15.69
C PHE A 289 14.22 -7.58 -14.90
N GLY A 290 14.36 -7.79 -13.60
CA GLY A 290 14.89 -6.72 -12.78
C GLY A 290 15.12 -7.11 -11.33
N GLY A 291 15.61 -6.11 -10.58
CA GLY A 291 15.85 -6.22 -9.16
C GLY A 291 15.52 -4.92 -8.43
N THR A 292 15.10 -5.06 -7.19
CA THR A 292 14.70 -3.94 -6.35
C THR A 292 15.23 -4.12 -4.94
N VAL A 293 15.71 -3.05 -4.34
CA VAL A 293 16.00 -2.95 -2.90
C VAL A 293 15.12 -1.86 -2.34
N SER A 294 14.31 -2.17 -1.34
CA SER A 294 13.43 -1.20 -0.70
C SER A 294 13.52 -1.23 0.82
N TYR A 295 13.33 -0.07 1.42
CA TYR A 295 13.30 0.17 2.85
C TYR A 295 11.97 0.80 3.21
N ASP A 296 11.15 0.08 3.95
CA ASP A 296 9.89 0.60 4.48
C ASP A 296 10.05 0.86 5.96
N PHE A 297 9.60 2.03 6.40
CA PHE A 297 9.57 2.36 7.83
C PHE A 297 8.44 3.31 8.15
N GLN A 298 7.96 3.18 9.36
CA GLN A 298 6.82 3.92 9.87
C GLN A 298 7.25 4.65 11.15
N PRO A 299 7.50 5.97 11.11
CA PRO A 299 7.92 6.74 12.30
C PRO A 299 6.78 7.02 13.27
N SER A 300 5.53 6.96 12.81
CA SER A 300 4.33 7.17 13.61
C SER A 300 3.18 6.27 13.15
N ARG A 301 2.05 6.30 13.85
CA ARG A 301 0.84 5.53 13.46
C ARG A 301 0.25 5.99 12.13
N THR A 302 0.54 7.21 11.69
CA THR A 302 -0.09 7.87 10.54
C THR A 302 0.85 8.06 9.36
N TRP A 303 2.16 8.00 9.56
CA TRP A 303 3.15 8.24 8.52
C TRP A 303 3.90 6.97 8.17
N LYS A 304 3.95 6.65 6.88
CA LYS A 304 4.76 5.58 6.32
C LYS A 304 5.69 6.16 5.25
N HIS A 305 6.92 5.67 5.20
CA HIS A 305 7.92 6.03 4.21
C HIS A 305 8.45 4.77 3.55
N THR A 306 8.58 4.81 2.22
CA THR A 306 9.23 3.78 1.42
C THR A 306 10.35 4.43 0.63
N VAL A 307 11.58 3.99 0.86
CA VAL A 307 12.76 4.42 0.11
C VAL A 307 13.24 3.25 -0.73
N THR A 308 13.30 3.42 -2.03
CA THR A 308 13.84 2.43 -2.97
C THR A 308 15.11 3.01 -3.60
N PRO A 309 16.28 2.83 -2.98
CA PRO A 309 17.52 3.40 -3.48
C PRO A 309 18.01 2.72 -4.76
N PHE A 310 17.52 1.51 -5.04
CA PHE A 310 17.91 0.75 -6.21
C PHE A 310 16.71 0.00 -6.78
N ARG A 311 16.36 0.33 -8.01
CA ARG A 311 15.45 -0.40 -8.87
C ARG A 311 16.08 -0.46 -10.25
N LEU A 312 16.38 -1.64 -10.73
CA LEU A 312 16.82 -1.88 -12.09
C LEU A 312 15.78 -2.75 -12.79
N ALA A 313 15.24 -2.28 -13.88
CA ALA A 313 14.39 -3.05 -14.77
C ALA A 313 15.00 -3.02 -16.18
N PHE A 314 14.94 -4.13 -16.87
CA PHE A 314 15.27 -4.22 -18.29
C PHE A 314 14.08 -4.80 -19.03
N ASN A 315 13.61 -4.06 -20.02
CA ASN A 315 12.53 -4.47 -20.90
C ASN A 315 13.12 -4.72 -22.29
N THR A 316 12.77 -5.85 -22.88
CA THR A 316 13.22 -6.20 -24.25
C THR A 316 12.06 -6.78 -25.05
N LEU A 317 11.85 -6.26 -26.24
CA LEU A 317 10.96 -6.84 -27.24
C LEU A 317 11.66 -8.03 -27.87
N GLN A 318 11.08 -9.24 -27.72
CA GLN A 318 11.61 -10.46 -28.29
C GLN A 318 11.06 -10.74 -29.70
N HIS A 319 9.81 -10.36 -29.92
CA HIS A 319 9.12 -10.59 -31.18
C HIS A 319 8.04 -9.52 -31.38
N THR A 320 7.94 -9.00 -32.60
CA THR A 320 6.90 -8.08 -33.04
C THR A 320 6.17 -8.68 -34.24
N THR A 321 4.94 -8.28 -34.46
CA THR A 321 4.17 -8.67 -35.65
C THR A 321 4.29 -7.59 -36.72
N SER A 322 4.06 -7.93 -37.98
CA SER A 322 4.06 -6.96 -39.08
C SER A 322 3.02 -5.84 -38.89
N GLU A 323 1.87 -6.16 -38.26
CA GLU A 323 0.85 -5.18 -37.91
C GLU A 323 1.41 -4.18 -36.88
N PHE A 324 2.07 -4.66 -35.85
CA PHE A 324 2.68 -3.83 -34.81
C PHE A 324 3.86 -3.01 -35.37
N ASP A 325 4.68 -3.60 -36.22
CA ASP A 325 5.81 -2.92 -36.86
C ASP A 325 5.33 -1.73 -37.72
N SER A 326 4.18 -1.87 -38.39
CA SER A 326 3.56 -0.78 -39.14
C SER A 326 3.16 0.38 -38.22
N ILE A 327 2.62 0.11 -37.03
CA ILE A 327 2.26 1.13 -36.03
C ILE A 327 3.51 1.84 -35.49
N ILE A 328 4.54 1.08 -35.14
CA ILE A 328 5.80 1.63 -34.61
C ILE A 328 6.50 2.51 -35.65
N ASN A 329 6.47 2.12 -36.91
CA ASN A 329 7.09 2.87 -38.01
C ASN A 329 6.43 4.25 -38.20
N VAL A 330 5.12 4.34 -37.99
CA VAL A 330 4.39 5.63 -38.06
C VAL A 330 4.58 6.44 -36.79
N ASN A 331 4.61 5.81 -35.62
CA ASN A 331 4.75 6.50 -34.34
C ASN A 331 6.13 6.24 -33.70
N LYS A 332 7.10 7.11 -34.05
CA LYS A 332 8.46 7.03 -33.52
C LYS A 332 8.54 7.16 -31.99
N SER A 333 7.63 7.93 -31.37
CA SER A 333 7.60 8.09 -29.92
C SER A 333 7.20 6.78 -29.22
N LEU A 334 6.24 6.06 -29.80
CA LEU A 334 5.84 4.74 -29.33
C LEU A 334 6.98 3.71 -29.50
N ALA A 335 7.64 3.71 -30.65
CA ALA A 335 8.81 2.87 -30.92
C ALA A 335 9.89 3.06 -29.86
N LEU A 336 10.23 4.30 -29.52
CA LEU A 336 11.21 4.63 -28.47
C LEU A 336 10.74 4.21 -27.07
N SER A 337 9.45 4.33 -26.77
CA SER A 337 8.90 4.01 -25.44
C SER A 337 8.85 2.51 -25.17
N LEU A 338 8.71 1.69 -26.21
CA LEU A 338 8.65 0.23 -26.15
C LEU A 338 9.98 -0.45 -26.46
N GLY A 339 10.96 0.31 -26.94
CA GLY A 339 12.28 -0.21 -27.30
C GLY A 339 13.02 -0.87 -26.13
N ASN A 340 14.04 -1.65 -26.47
CA ASN A 340 14.92 -2.29 -25.49
C ASN A 340 15.62 -1.24 -24.66
N GLN A 341 15.44 -1.25 -23.34
CA GLN A 341 16.03 -0.26 -22.47
C GLN A 341 16.15 -0.69 -21.02
N PHE A 342 17.18 -0.19 -20.36
CA PHE A 342 17.28 -0.24 -18.91
C PHE A 342 16.53 0.94 -18.26
N ILE A 343 15.98 0.67 -17.07
CA ILE A 343 15.34 1.67 -16.21
C ILE A 343 16.01 1.62 -14.83
N PRO A 344 17.24 2.18 -14.71
CA PRO A 344 17.90 2.30 -13.42
C PRO A 344 17.27 3.46 -12.65
N ALA A 345 16.49 3.17 -11.63
CA ALA A 345 15.72 4.17 -10.92
C ALA A 345 15.92 4.10 -9.40
N MET A 346 15.68 5.22 -8.75
CA MET A 346 15.46 5.34 -7.31
C MET A 346 14.13 6.02 -7.07
N SER A 347 13.46 5.66 -5.98
CA SER A 347 12.20 6.31 -5.62
C SER A 347 12.06 6.51 -4.12
N TYR A 348 11.27 7.51 -3.78
CA TYR A 348 10.85 7.79 -2.42
C TYR A 348 9.35 8.04 -2.41
N THR A 349 8.64 7.29 -1.56
CA THR A 349 7.20 7.45 -1.37
C THR A 349 6.94 7.73 0.10
N PHE A 350 6.09 8.71 0.38
CA PHE A 350 5.54 8.90 1.71
C PHE A 350 4.02 8.81 1.67
N THR A 351 3.46 8.19 2.70
CA THR A 351 2.02 7.99 2.84
C THR A 351 1.59 8.53 4.20
N TYR A 352 0.55 9.33 4.22
CA TYR A 352 -0.15 9.76 5.43
C TYR A 352 -1.52 9.11 5.46
N ASP A 353 -1.85 8.42 6.56
CA ASP A 353 -3.16 7.81 6.79
C ASP A 353 -3.60 8.08 8.23
N ASN A 354 -4.72 8.78 8.40
CA ASN A 354 -5.27 9.07 9.72
C ASN A 354 -6.33 8.07 10.21
N ALA A 355 -6.63 7.01 9.45
CA ALA A 355 -7.59 5.98 9.84
C ALA A 355 -7.30 5.35 11.22
N PRO A 356 -6.01 5.09 11.62
CA PRO A 356 -5.68 4.58 12.95
C PRO A 356 -6.09 5.49 14.10
N LEU A 357 -6.35 6.77 13.84
CA LEU A 357 -6.79 7.75 14.85
C LEU A 357 -8.31 7.72 15.09
N LYS A 358 -9.08 6.90 14.34
CA LYS A 358 -10.54 6.75 14.43
C LYS A 358 -11.28 8.10 14.40
N LYS A 359 -10.82 9.03 13.57
CA LYS A 359 -11.46 10.33 13.38
C LYS A 359 -12.77 10.19 12.60
N ARG A 360 -13.66 11.19 12.72
CA ARG A 360 -14.91 11.27 11.95
C ARG A 360 -14.66 11.30 10.43
N HIS A 361 -13.55 11.90 10.00
CA HIS A 361 -13.16 12.04 8.60
C HIS A 361 -11.81 11.37 8.41
N ASN A 362 -11.72 10.49 7.40
CA ASN A 362 -10.48 9.82 7.05
C ASN A 362 -9.81 10.56 5.91
N LEU A 363 -8.51 10.79 6.07
CA LEU A 363 -7.62 11.37 5.06
C LEU A 363 -6.48 10.38 4.81
N TRP A 364 -6.32 10.00 3.56
CA TRP A 364 -5.18 9.26 3.05
C TRP A 364 -4.50 10.12 1.98
N TRP A 365 -3.20 10.28 2.08
CA TRP A 365 -2.39 11.04 1.15
C TRP A 365 -1.09 10.31 0.87
N GLU A 366 -0.80 10.08 -0.41
CA GLU A 366 0.45 9.47 -0.86
C GLU A 366 1.12 10.33 -1.92
N THR A 367 2.43 10.50 -1.80
CA THR A 367 3.24 11.14 -2.84
C THR A 367 4.49 10.32 -3.09
N SER A 368 4.78 10.08 -4.36
CA SER A 368 5.94 9.33 -4.82
C SER A 368 6.78 10.16 -5.77
N PHE A 369 8.08 10.13 -5.55
CA PHE A 369 9.09 10.73 -6.41
C PHE A 369 9.97 9.62 -6.98
N THR A 370 10.15 9.59 -8.28
CA THR A 370 11.04 8.65 -8.98
C THR A 370 12.03 9.39 -9.83
N SER A 371 13.31 9.03 -9.72
CA SER A 371 14.41 9.52 -10.52
C SER A 371 15.05 8.35 -11.24
N ALA A 372 14.97 8.30 -12.56
CA ALA A 372 15.54 7.23 -13.37
C ALA A 372 16.70 7.74 -14.24
N GLY A 373 17.75 6.93 -14.37
CA GLY A 373 18.91 7.19 -15.22
C GLY A 373 19.82 8.34 -14.79
N ASN A 374 19.43 9.12 -13.77
CA ASN A 374 20.19 10.31 -13.37
C ASN A 374 21.51 9.97 -12.69
N VAL A 375 21.52 8.97 -11.80
CA VAL A 375 22.77 8.48 -11.18
C VAL A 375 23.70 7.89 -12.23
N THR A 376 23.16 7.10 -13.16
CA THR A 376 23.94 6.56 -14.28
C THR A 376 24.52 7.67 -15.15
N SER A 377 23.70 8.68 -15.50
CA SER A 377 24.17 9.84 -16.25
C SER A 377 25.22 10.69 -15.51
N LEU A 378 25.11 10.77 -14.17
CA LEU A 378 26.12 11.44 -13.33
C LEU A 378 27.46 10.70 -13.37
N VAL A 379 27.44 9.37 -13.35
CA VAL A 379 28.66 8.56 -13.53
C VAL A 379 29.27 8.85 -14.89
N TYR A 380 28.48 8.87 -15.97
CA TYR A 380 28.97 9.24 -17.29
C TYR A 380 29.55 10.67 -17.36
N ALA A 381 28.96 11.60 -16.60
CA ALA A 381 29.45 12.98 -16.52
C ALA A 381 30.84 13.05 -15.85
N ALA A 382 31.12 12.20 -14.88
CA ALA A 382 32.44 12.07 -14.28
C ALA A 382 33.51 11.54 -15.27
N PHE A 383 33.09 10.89 -16.36
CA PHE A 383 33.95 10.42 -17.45
C PHE A 383 33.88 11.32 -18.72
N GLY A 384 33.39 12.56 -18.60
CA GLY A 384 33.41 13.56 -19.65
C GLY A 384 32.21 13.62 -20.59
N LYS A 385 31.16 12.76 -20.39
CA LYS A 385 29.92 12.85 -21.17
C LYS A 385 28.86 13.67 -20.41
N GLY A 386 28.35 14.72 -21.02
CA GLY A 386 27.36 15.62 -20.38
C GLY A 386 26.09 14.91 -19.86
N MET A 387 25.48 15.47 -18.80
CA MET A 387 24.25 14.92 -18.22
C MET A 387 23.10 14.81 -19.24
N LYS A 388 23.00 15.76 -20.18
CA LYS A 388 21.94 15.82 -21.20
C LYS A 388 22.35 15.20 -22.53
N GLU A 389 23.57 14.67 -22.64
CA GLU A 389 24.08 14.05 -23.85
C GLU A 389 23.35 12.72 -24.11
N LYS A 390 23.06 12.48 -25.40
CA LYS A 390 22.38 11.24 -25.86
C LYS A 390 23.41 10.14 -26.17
N GLY A 391 22.91 8.92 -26.37
CA GLY A 391 23.75 7.79 -26.80
C GLY A 391 24.57 7.16 -25.66
N LYS A 392 24.16 7.36 -24.41
CA LYS A 392 24.72 6.64 -23.25
C LYS A 392 24.04 5.28 -23.11
N GLU A 393 24.83 4.25 -22.84
CA GLU A 393 24.35 2.87 -22.75
C GLU A 393 24.72 2.27 -21.39
N LEU A 394 23.91 1.35 -20.91
CA LEU A 394 24.17 0.50 -19.76
C LEU A 394 24.20 -0.94 -20.27
N LEU A 395 25.34 -1.62 -20.13
CA LEU A 395 25.54 -3.00 -20.63
C LEU A 395 25.17 -3.16 -22.13
N GLY A 396 25.52 -2.18 -22.97
CA GLY A 396 25.26 -2.21 -24.41
C GLY A 396 23.82 -1.91 -24.84
N SER A 397 22.99 -1.41 -23.93
CA SER A 397 21.62 -0.98 -24.24
C SER A 397 21.33 0.42 -23.69
N PRO A 398 20.51 1.22 -24.38
CA PRO A 398 20.15 2.54 -23.90
C PRO A 398 19.41 2.46 -22.56
N PHE A 399 19.51 3.51 -21.76
CA PHE A 399 18.74 3.60 -20.51
C PHE A 399 17.84 4.82 -20.50
N ALA A 400 16.69 4.65 -19.86
CA ALA A 400 15.72 5.72 -19.67
C ALA A 400 16.23 6.75 -18.65
N GLN A 401 16.04 8.04 -18.96
CA GLN A 401 16.37 9.14 -18.07
C GLN A 401 15.16 10.06 -17.90
N PHE A 402 14.58 10.06 -16.68
CA PHE A 402 13.38 10.85 -16.37
C PHE A 402 13.26 11.18 -14.89
N LEU A 403 12.41 12.16 -14.61
CA LEU A 403 11.86 12.45 -13.29
C LEU A 403 10.35 12.22 -13.33
N LYS A 404 9.79 11.57 -12.32
CA LYS A 404 8.36 11.32 -12.19
C LYS A 404 7.91 11.66 -10.77
N MET A 405 6.83 12.39 -10.67
CA MET A 405 6.14 12.67 -9.41
C MET A 405 4.69 12.26 -9.55
N THR A 406 4.15 11.59 -8.53
CA THR A 406 2.71 11.30 -8.41
C THR A 406 2.25 11.72 -7.04
N SER A 407 1.05 12.28 -6.94
CA SER A 407 0.42 12.59 -5.66
C SER A 407 -1.06 12.23 -5.73
N GLU A 408 -1.54 11.55 -4.72
CA GLU A 408 -2.93 11.14 -4.59
C GLU A 408 -3.44 11.44 -3.19
N ILE A 409 -4.60 12.10 -3.12
CA ILE A 409 -5.29 12.43 -1.89
C ILE A 409 -6.67 11.79 -1.95
N ARG A 410 -7.05 11.06 -0.90
CA ARG A 410 -8.38 10.48 -0.71
C ARG A 410 -8.95 10.96 0.60
N CYS A 411 -10.20 11.44 0.56
CA CYS A 411 -10.91 11.83 1.76
C CYS A 411 -12.23 11.08 1.85
N LEU A 412 -12.54 10.55 3.03
CA LEU A 412 -13.83 9.96 3.34
C LEU A 412 -14.50 10.78 4.43
N PHE A 413 -15.56 11.49 4.06
CA PHE A 413 -16.34 12.32 4.94
C PHE A 413 -17.59 11.57 5.42
N LYS A 414 -17.71 11.34 6.71
CA LYS A 414 -18.94 10.78 7.31
C LYS A 414 -19.97 11.89 7.43
N VAL A 415 -21.03 11.83 6.62
CA VAL A 415 -22.13 12.80 6.59
C VAL A 415 -23.25 12.36 7.54
N GLY A 416 -23.59 11.07 7.52
CA GLY A 416 -24.59 10.46 8.40
C GLY A 416 -24.06 9.17 9.05
N GLU A 417 -24.90 8.41 9.73
CA GLU A 417 -24.48 7.14 10.38
C GLU A 417 -23.95 6.13 9.34
N LYS A 418 -24.64 5.99 8.22
CA LYS A 418 -24.29 5.10 7.12
C LYS A 418 -24.11 5.82 5.77
N GLN A 419 -23.92 7.16 5.80
CA GLN A 419 -23.76 7.98 4.61
C GLN A 419 -22.36 8.56 4.56
N HIS A 420 -21.70 8.47 3.38
CA HIS A 420 -20.34 8.93 3.19
C HIS A 420 -20.18 9.67 1.88
N ILE A 421 -19.34 10.71 1.88
CA ILE A 421 -18.82 11.32 0.66
C ILE A 421 -17.34 10.91 0.57
N ALA A 422 -17.01 10.15 -0.47
CA ALA A 422 -15.65 9.80 -0.81
C ALA A 422 -15.14 10.74 -1.91
N THR A 423 -13.94 11.26 -1.76
CA THR A 423 -13.30 12.12 -2.77
C THR A 423 -11.89 11.63 -3.04
N ARG A 424 -11.46 11.77 -4.27
CA ARG A 424 -10.10 11.48 -4.72
C ARG A 424 -9.61 12.58 -5.64
N LEU A 425 -8.37 13.00 -5.42
CA LEU A 425 -7.63 13.87 -6.33
C LEU A 425 -6.29 13.21 -6.60
N MET A 426 -5.97 12.96 -7.86
CA MET A 426 -4.71 12.37 -8.30
C MET A 426 -4.06 13.25 -9.35
N GLY A 427 -2.79 13.56 -9.14
CA GLY A 427 -1.94 14.26 -10.09
C GLY A 427 -0.63 13.51 -10.34
N GLY A 428 -0.12 13.59 -11.56
CA GLY A 428 1.16 13.00 -11.91
C GLY A 428 1.86 13.80 -13.00
N VAL A 429 3.18 13.88 -12.90
CA VAL A 429 4.05 14.51 -13.89
C VAL A 429 5.26 13.62 -14.15
N LEU A 430 5.57 13.41 -15.41
CA LEU A 430 6.67 12.61 -15.91
C LEU A 430 7.45 13.43 -16.92
N TYR A 431 8.72 13.71 -16.65
CA TYR A 431 9.57 14.50 -17.52
C TYR A 431 10.79 13.69 -17.98
N ALA A 432 10.78 13.27 -19.24
CA ALA A 432 11.90 12.58 -19.89
C ALA A 432 12.86 13.59 -20.53
N TYR A 433 14.15 13.40 -20.29
CA TYR A 433 15.21 14.28 -20.81
C TYR A 433 16.56 13.55 -20.91
N GLY A 434 17.54 14.22 -21.48
CA GLY A 434 18.91 13.71 -21.57
C GLY A 434 19.01 12.54 -22.54
N ASN A 435 19.36 11.36 -22.04
CA ASN A 435 19.66 10.19 -22.86
C ASN A 435 18.51 9.77 -23.79
N GLN A 436 17.26 9.87 -23.28
CA GLN A 436 16.06 9.61 -24.07
C GLN A 436 15.04 10.74 -23.88
N THR A 437 14.37 11.13 -24.95
CA THR A 437 13.38 12.23 -24.93
C THR A 437 11.95 11.77 -24.65
N VAL A 438 11.70 10.46 -24.69
CA VAL A 438 10.42 9.81 -24.42
C VAL A 438 10.62 8.83 -23.26
N ALA A 439 9.70 8.84 -22.31
CA ALA A 439 9.73 7.90 -21.20
C ALA A 439 9.27 6.49 -21.63
N PRO A 440 9.72 5.43 -20.93
CA PRO A 440 9.23 4.08 -21.16
C PRO A 440 7.71 4.01 -21.06
N TYR A 441 7.08 3.26 -21.95
CA TYR A 441 5.63 3.06 -21.99
C TYR A 441 5.04 2.58 -20.65
N SER A 442 5.78 1.71 -19.96
CA SER A 442 5.41 1.21 -18.63
C SER A 442 5.37 2.29 -17.54
N GLU A 443 6.00 3.44 -17.75
CA GLU A 443 6.04 4.54 -16.78
C GLU A 443 5.05 5.67 -17.12
N GLN A 444 4.51 5.71 -18.35
CA GLN A 444 3.56 6.72 -18.79
C GLN A 444 2.20 6.58 -18.10
N PHE A 445 1.48 7.68 -18.00
CA PHE A 445 0.14 7.70 -17.40
C PHE A 445 -0.93 7.37 -18.43
N TYR A 446 -2.02 6.78 -17.94
CA TYR A 446 -3.26 6.58 -18.70
C TYR A 446 -4.46 6.80 -17.77
N ILE A 447 -5.66 6.89 -18.35
CA ILE A 447 -6.89 7.20 -17.64
C ILE A 447 -8.07 6.39 -18.19
N GLY A 448 -9.21 6.37 -17.45
CA GLY A 448 -10.42 5.62 -17.78
C GLY A 448 -10.56 4.30 -17.04
N GLY A 449 -11.76 3.73 -17.08
CA GLY A 449 -12.12 2.45 -16.47
C GLY A 449 -12.73 2.55 -15.08
N ALA A 450 -13.07 1.40 -14.50
CA ALA A 450 -13.86 1.23 -13.29
C ALA A 450 -13.29 1.94 -12.02
N ASN A 451 -11.99 2.17 -11.94
CA ASN A 451 -11.32 2.82 -10.82
C ASN A 451 -10.75 4.20 -11.19
N SER A 452 -11.20 4.80 -12.27
CA SER A 452 -10.76 6.08 -12.79
C SER A 452 -11.99 6.90 -13.27
N ILE A 453 -12.12 7.23 -14.54
CA ILE A 453 -13.32 7.89 -15.09
C ILE A 453 -14.25 6.82 -15.64
N ARG A 454 -15.28 6.48 -14.88
CA ARG A 454 -16.17 5.32 -15.12
C ARG A 454 -17.08 5.43 -16.35
N ALA A 455 -17.19 6.59 -16.94
CA ALA A 455 -17.91 6.77 -18.20
C ALA A 455 -17.11 6.37 -19.44
N PHE A 456 -15.81 6.08 -19.28
CA PHE A 456 -14.88 5.78 -20.37
C PHE A 456 -14.10 4.51 -20.09
N THR A 457 -13.80 3.74 -21.14
CA THR A 457 -12.97 2.54 -21.02
C THR A 457 -11.51 2.90 -20.69
N VAL A 458 -10.74 1.93 -20.24
CA VAL A 458 -9.31 2.14 -19.96
C VAL A 458 -8.59 2.52 -21.26
N ARG A 459 -7.80 3.62 -21.20
CA ARG A 459 -7.04 4.12 -22.35
C ARG A 459 -7.91 4.47 -23.55
N SER A 460 -9.06 5.11 -23.33
CA SER A 460 -9.92 5.61 -24.40
C SER A 460 -10.02 7.14 -24.42
N ILE A 461 -9.21 7.80 -23.61
CA ILE A 461 -9.17 9.26 -23.49
C ILE A 461 -7.73 9.75 -23.40
N GLY A 462 -7.45 10.84 -24.12
CA GLY A 462 -6.15 11.48 -24.13
C GLY A 462 -5.13 10.86 -25.10
N PRO A 463 -3.94 11.42 -25.20
CA PRO A 463 -3.51 12.64 -24.49
C PRO A 463 -4.20 13.91 -25.03
N GLY A 464 -4.56 14.81 -24.11
CA GLY A 464 -5.20 16.08 -24.43
C GLY A 464 -6.50 15.91 -25.21
N THR A 465 -6.57 16.55 -26.38
CA THR A 465 -7.72 16.42 -27.31
C THR A 465 -7.45 15.43 -28.45
N PHE A 466 -6.32 14.73 -28.42
CA PHE A 466 -6.01 13.69 -29.40
C PHE A 466 -6.94 12.51 -29.23
N HIS A 467 -7.43 11.99 -30.35
CA HIS A 467 -8.13 10.73 -30.45
C HIS A 467 -7.70 10.01 -31.73
N PRO A 468 -7.36 8.71 -31.64
CA PRO A 468 -6.97 7.96 -32.84
C PRO A 468 -8.16 7.84 -33.82
N ASN A 469 -7.89 7.76 -35.10
CA ASN A 469 -8.91 7.53 -36.10
C ASN A 469 -9.66 6.23 -35.83
N ALA A 470 -10.99 6.21 -36.10
CA ALA A 470 -11.84 5.05 -35.86
C ALA A 470 -11.38 3.77 -36.57
N ASP A 471 -10.64 3.89 -37.67
CA ASP A 471 -10.05 2.78 -38.41
C ASP A 471 -8.77 2.21 -37.71
N ASN A 472 -8.20 2.95 -36.76
CA ASN A 472 -7.05 2.49 -36.00
C ASN A 472 -7.50 1.62 -34.84
N ARG A 473 -7.62 0.31 -35.06
CA ARG A 473 -7.99 -0.71 -34.04
C ARG A 473 -7.07 -0.73 -32.81
N TYR A 474 -5.92 -0.09 -32.88
CA TYR A 474 -4.84 -0.12 -31.89
C TYR A 474 -4.60 1.24 -31.23
N GLY A 475 -5.49 2.18 -31.47
CA GLY A 475 -5.39 3.55 -30.97
C GLY A 475 -5.20 3.65 -29.46
N TYR A 476 -5.71 2.70 -28.69
CA TYR A 476 -5.52 2.66 -27.22
C TYR A 476 -4.05 2.59 -26.78
N ILE A 477 -3.12 2.18 -27.64
CA ILE A 477 -1.70 2.17 -27.34
C ILE A 477 -1.15 3.59 -27.30
N ASP A 478 -1.70 4.49 -28.12
CA ASP A 478 -1.27 5.88 -28.22
C ASP A 478 -1.88 6.77 -27.12
N GLU A 479 -2.89 6.30 -26.42
CA GLU A 479 -3.65 7.06 -25.41
C GLU A 479 -2.94 7.04 -24.03
N THR A 480 -1.70 7.47 -24.02
CA THR A 480 -0.88 7.66 -22.83
C THR A 480 -0.30 9.08 -22.78
N GLY A 481 0.06 9.54 -21.58
CA GLY A 481 0.60 10.90 -21.40
C GLY A 481 1.69 11.00 -20.35
N ASP A 482 2.31 12.17 -20.33
CA ASP A 482 3.36 12.54 -19.38
C ASP A 482 2.81 13.28 -18.16
N VAL A 483 1.63 13.87 -18.27
CA VAL A 483 0.91 14.56 -17.19
C VAL A 483 -0.43 13.88 -17.00
N LYS A 484 -0.84 13.69 -15.77
CA LYS A 484 -2.17 13.15 -15.40
C LYS A 484 -2.82 14.06 -14.38
N LEU A 485 -4.09 14.33 -14.54
CA LEU A 485 -4.95 14.92 -13.51
C LEU A 485 -6.28 14.17 -13.49
N GLU A 486 -6.72 13.76 -12.31
CA GLU A 486 -7.95 13.00 -12.10
C GLU A 486 -8.60 13.44 -10.80
N ALA A 487 -9.91 13.70 -10.83
CA ALA A 487 -10.73 14.05 -9.68
C ALA A 487 -12.00 13.21 -9.69
N ASN A 488 -12.34 12.63 -8.53
CA ASN A 488 -13.51 11.78 -8.34
C ASN A 488 -14.25 12.21 -7.07
N ILE A 489 -15.56 12.25 -7.14
CA ILE A 489 -16.44 12.48 -5.99
C ILE A 489 -17.53 11.43 -6.05
N GLU A 490 -17.78 10.74 -4.93
CA GLU A 490 -18.81 9.70 -4.81
C GLU A 490 -19.59 9.88 -3.52
N TYR A 491 -20.91 10.03 -3.62
CA TYR A 491 -21.81 9.99 -2.48
C TYR A 491 -22.39 8.59 -2.34
N ARG A 492 -22.19 7.98 -1.17
CA ARG A 492 -22.63 6.62 -0.79
C ARG A 492 -23.72 6.71 0.24
N PHE A 493 -24.85 6.04 0.01
CA PHE A 493 -26.03 6.05 0.88
C PHE A 493 -26.64 4.65 1.03
N PRO A 494 -27.22 4.32 2.18
CA PRO A 494 -27.84 3.02 2.40
C PRO A 494 -29.16 2.92 1.60
N ILE A 495 -29.45 1.74 1.05
CA ILE A 495 -30.72 1.40 0.39
C ILE A 495 -31.48 0.43 1.30
N LEU A 496 -30.94 -0.77 1.51
CA LEU A 496 -31.57 -1.81 2.34
C LEU A 496 -30.52 -2.78 2.86
N GLY A 497 -30.45 -2.97 4.18
CA GLY A 497 -29.48 -3.87 4.81
C GLY A 497 -28.04 -3.49 4.47
N ASP A 498 -27.35 -4.38 3.77
CA ASP A 498 -25.97 -4.24 3.32
C ASP A 498 -25.84 -3.73 1.87
N LEU A 499 -26.98 -3.35 1.26
CA LEU A 499 -27.02 -2.77 -0.06
C LEU A 499 -26.96 -1.23 0.04
N TYR A 500 -25.99 -0.64 -0.63
CA TYR A 500 -25.77 0.80 -0.72
C TYR A 500 -25.91 1.27 -2.16
N GLY A 501 -26.47 2.47 -2.32
CA GLY A 501 -26.43 3.23 -3.56
C GLY A 501 -25.24 4.16 -3.61
N ALA A 502 -24.80 4.51 -4.80
CA ALA A 502 -23.80 5.55 -5.02
C ALA A 502 -24.18 6.42 -6.21
N THR A 503 -23.88 7.71 -6.12
CA THR A 503 -23.83 8.62 -7.27
C THR A 503 -22.44 9.23 -7.33
N PHE A 504 -21.96 9.50 -8.53
CA PHE A 504 -20.58 9.95 -8.68
C PHE A 504 -20.39 10.96 -9.83
N LEU A 505 -19.31 11.71 -9.72
CA LEU A 505 -18.79 12.60 -10.74
C LEU A 505 -17.29 12.35 -10.87
N ASP A 506 -16.84 12.02 -12.08
CA ASP A 506 -15.45 11.74 -12.41
C ASP A 506 -14.97 12.70 -13.49
N ALA A 507 -13.79 13.31 -13.30
CA ALA A 507 -13.19 14.24 -14.24
C ALA A 507 -11.69 14.00 -14.35
N GLY A 508 -11.12 14.19 -15.53
CA GLY A 508 -9.66 14.13 -15.72
C GLY A 508 -9.24 13.88 -17.16
N ASN A 509 -7.92 13.87 -17.35
CA ASN A 509 -7.26 13.49 -18.59
C ASN A 509 -5.78 13.22 -18.37
N VAL A 510 -5.10 12.77 -19.41
CA VAL A 510 -3.65 12.75 -19.53
C VAL A 510 -3.22 13.68 -20.66
N TRP A 511 -2.01 14.22 -20.56
CA TRP A 511 -1.43 15.14 -21.55
C TRP A 511 0.04 14.84 -21.79
N LEU A 512 0.55 15.24 -22.95
CA LEU A 512 1.95 15.26 -23.25
C LEU A 512 2.61 16.54 -22.72
N MET A 513 3.84 16.44 -22.25
CA MET A 513 4.66 17.61 -21.90
C MET A 513 5.28 18.29 -23.11
N LYS A 514 5.49 17.54 -24.18
CA LYS A 514 6.11 18.01 -25.43
C LYS A 514 5.15 17.77 -26.58
N LYS A 515 5.22 18.66 -27.57
CA LYS A 515 4.46 18.48 -28.82
C LYS A 515 4.90 17.19 -29.52
N ASP A 516 3.94 16.42 -29.96
CA ASP A 516 4.13 15.18 -30.73
C ASP A 516 3.32 15.29 -32.03
N GLU A 517 4.00 15.23 -33.16
CA GLU A 517 3.36 15.35 -34.47
C GLU A 517 2.41 14.17 -34.78
N ALA A 518 2.70 13.00 -34.20
CA ALA A 518 1.84 11.82 -34.34
C ALA A 518 0.55 11.92 -33.49
N ARG A 519 0.54 12.82 -32.47
CA ARG A 519 -0.58 13.00 -31.55
C ARG A 519 -0.94 14.50 -31.41
N PRO A 520 -1.45 15.12 -32.48
CA PRO A 520 -1.77 16.55 -32.49
C PRO A 520 -2.85 16.89 -31.46
N GLY A 521 -2.66 17.98 -30.70
CA GLY A 521 -3.56 18.37 -29.60
C GLY A 521 -3.34 17.59 -28.31
N GLY A 522 -2.32 16.72 -28.26
CA GLY A 522 -2.01 15.93 -27.06
C GLY A 522 -1.30 16.71 -25.97
N GLU A 523 -0.73 17.89 -26.26
CA GLU A 523 0.01 18.69 -25.29
C GLU A 523 -0.89 19.42 -24.28
N LEU A 524 -0.36 19.61 -23.06
CA LEU A 524 -1.01 20.41 -22.03
C LEU A 524 -0.95 21.89 -22.37
N THR A 525 -2.11 22.51 -22.66
CA THR A 525 -2.21 23.95 -22.90
C THR A 525 -3.29 24.57 -22.03
N MET A 526 -2.98 25.67 -21.34
CA MET A 526 -3.94 26.35 -20.48
C MET A 526 -5.15 26.92 -21.24
N ARG A 527 -4.95 27.28 -22.51
CA ARG A 527 -6.01 27.83 -23.35
C ARG A 527 -7.16 26.84 -23.59
N ASN A 528 -6.85 25.55 -23.73
CA ASN A 528 -7.81 24.49 -24.03
C ASN A 528 -8.03 23.54 -22.87
N PHE A 529 -7.55 23.85 -21.68
CA PHE A 529 -7.56 22.95 -20.53
C PHE A 529 -8.99 22.41 -20.25
N ALA A 530 -9.96 23.29 -20.10
CA ALA A 530 -11.33 22.88 -19.77
C ALA A 530 -11.99 21.98 -20.83
N LYS A 531 -11.64 22.20 -22.13
CA LYS A 531 -12.14 21.37 -23.24
C LYS A 531 -11.40 20.03 -23.33
N SER A 532 -10.19 19.95 -22.80
CA SER A 532 -9.41 18.72 -22.81
C SER A 532 -9.66 17.82 -21.58
N VAL A 533 -10.51 18.21 -20.63
CA VAL A 533 -10.86 17.40 -19.46
C VAL A 533 -12.11 16.58 -19.77
N ALA A 534 -12.00 15.25 -19.75
CA ALA A 534 -13.15 14.37 -19.83
C ALA A 534 -14.00 14.46 -18.57
N LEU A 535 -15.31 14.42 -18.70
CA LEU A 535 -16.27 14.48 -17.60
C LEU A 535 -17.29 13.35 -17.72
N GLY A 536 -17.49 12.62 -16.64
CA GLY A 536 -18.50 11.59 -16.54
C GLY A 536 -19.22 11.61 -15.20
N THR A 537 -20.45 11.17 -15.20
CA THR A 537 -21.27 10.96 -14.00
C THR A 537 -21.81 9.55 -13.98
N GLY A 538 -22.59 9.21 -12.97
CA GLY A 538 -23.25 7.91 -12.98
C GLY A 538 -23.85 7.53 -11.63
N VAL A 539 -24.40 6.33 -11.65
CA VAL A 539 -25.00 5.67 -10.49
C VAL A 539 -24.39 4.30 -10.28
N GLY A 540 -24.42 3.81 -9.07
CA GLY A 540 -23.87 2.49 -8.80
C GLY A 540 -24.51 1.82 -7.60
N LEU A 541 -24.40 0.50 -7.56
CA LEU A 541 -24.81 -0.34 -6.45
C LEU A 541 -23.57 -0.92 -5.77
N ARG A 542 -23.64 -1.04 -4.46
CA ARG A 542 -22.58 -1.60 -3.58
C ARG A 542 -23.22 -2.61 -2.66
N TYR A 543 -22.83 -3.87 -2.75
CA TYR A 543 -23.25 -4.89 -1.81
C TYR A 543 -22.09 -5.23 -0.90
N ASP A 544 -22.21 -4.83 0.38
CA ASP A 544 -21.15 -4.97 1.37
C ASP A 544 -21.34 -6.28 2.15
N LEU A 545 -20.50 -7.26 1.86
CA LEU A 545 -20.45 -8.57 2.53
C LEU A 545 -19.54 -8.58 3.77
N THR A 546 -19.12 -7.41 4.29
CA THR A 546 -18.17 -7.24 5.40
C THR A 546 -16.72 -7.55 5.03
N PHE A 547 -16.46 -8.67 4.35
CA PHE A 547 -15.13 -9.08 3.87
C PHE A 547 -14.90 -8.73 2.39
N LEU A 548 -15.94 -8.38 1.66
CA LEU A 548 -15.93 -8.12 0.23
C LEU A 548 -17.06 -7.15 -0.13
N VAL A 549 -16.78 -6.17 -0.97
CA VAL A 549 -17.80 -5.29 -1.57
C VAL A 549 -17.93 -5.62 -3.05
N ILE A 550 -19.13 -6.02 -3.47
CA ILE A 550 -19.46 -6.21 -4.88
C ILE A 550 -20.03 -4.89 -5.41
N ARG A 551 -19.54 -4.44 -6.55
CA ARG A 551 -19.86 -3.16 -7.13
C ARG A 551 -20.32 -3.29 -8.58
N LEU A 552 -21.42 -2.60 -8.90
CA LEU A 552 -21.92 -2.40 -10.25
C LEU A 552 -22.10 -0.91 -10.49
N ASP A 553 -21.38 -0.35 -11.46
CA ASP A 553 -21.42 1.07 -11.82
C ASP A 553 -21.93 1.25 -13.24
N LEU A 554 -22.88 2.17 -13.43
CA LEU A 554 -23.30 2.68 -14.73
C LEU A 554 -22.76 4.11 -14.88
N GLY A 555 -21.70 4.26 -15.67
CA GLY A 555 -21.12 5.54 -16.04
C GLY A 555 -21.84 6.17 -17.23
N ILE A 556 -21.95 7.49 -17.21
CA ILE A 556 -22.58 8.31 -18.24
C ILE A 556 -21.60 9.41 -18.62
N ALA A 557 -21.08 9.41 -19.84
CA ALA A 557 -20.20 10.44 -20.34
C ALA A 557 -20.97 11.76 -20.56
N LEU A 558 -20.42 12.84 -20.01
CA LEU A 558 -20.93 14.19 -20.17
C LEU A 558 -20.10 14.98 -21.19
N HIS A 559 -18.80 14.78 -21.19
CA HIS A 559 -17.87 15.44 -22.10
C HIS A 559 -16.71 14.53 -22.48
N ALA A 560 -16.52 14.31 -23.77
CA ALA A 560 -15.33 13.69 -24.33
C ALA A 560 -14.31 14.78 -24.70
N PRO A 561 -13.00 14.61 -24.40
CA PRO A 561 -12.01 15.66 -24.64
C PRO A 561 -11.63 15.85 -26.11
N TYR A 562 -12.20 15.07 -27.01
CA TYR A 562 -11.93 15.07 -28.44
C TYR A 562 -13.20 15.43 -29.25
N ASP A 563 -13.00 15.72 -30.54
CA ASP A 563 -14.09 16.03 -31.43
C ASP A 563 -14.94 14.77 -31.72
N THR A 564 -16.21 14.84 -31.40
CA THR A 564 -17.21 13.77 -31.63
C THR A 564 -18.17 14.10 -32.78
N GLY A 565 -17.96 15.23 -33.47
CA GLY A 565 -18.87 15.75 -34.48
C GLY A 565 -20.08 16.48 -33.91
N LYS A 566 -20.26 16.54 -32.58
CA LYS A 566 -21.33 17.28 -31.91
C LYS A 566 -20.81 18.55 -31.26
N SER A 567 -21.38 19.68 -31.52
CA SER A 567 -21.04 20.96 -30.93
C SER A 567 -21.58 21.11 -29.51
N GLY A 568 -20.91 21.97 -28.70
CA GLY A 568 -21.24 22.27 -27.31
C GLY A 568 -20.39 21.51 -26.30
N TYR A 569 -20.55 21.84 -25.01
CA TYR A 569 -19.78 21.17 -23.97
C TYR A 569 -20.24 19.73 -23.76
N TYR A 570 -21.55 19.47 -23.73
CA TYR A 570 -22.11 18.11 -23.86
C TYR A 570 -22.00 17.64 -25.30
N ASN A 571 -20.88 16.97 -25.61
CA ASN A 571 -20.52 16.60 -26.98
C ASN A 571 -20.70 15.11 -27.28
N ILE A 572 -21.42 14.35 -26.45
CA ILE A 572 -21.70 12.93 -26.71
C ILE A 572 -22.81 12.85 -27.79
N PRO A 573 -22.57 12.21 -28.96
CA PRO A 573 -23.50 12.22 -30.08
C PRO A 573 -24.83 11.57 -29.75
N LYS A 574 -24.82 10.33 -29.28
CA LYS A 574 -25.99 9.59 -28.81
C LYS A 574 -25.79 9.19 -27.36
N PHE A 575 -26.85 9.22 -26.56
CA PHE A 575 -26.79 8.84 -25.16
C PHE A 575 -26.17 7.46 -24.92
N LYS A 576 -26.48 6.49 -25.79
CA LYS A 576 -25.94 5.13 -25.73
C LYS A 576 -24.42 5.07 -25.90
N ASP A 577 -23.84 5.98 -26.68
CA ASP A 577 -22.38 6.01 -26.94
C ASP A 577 -21.58 6.48 -25.69
N GLY A 578 -22.26 7.11 -24.74
CA GLY A 578 -21.67 7.58 -23.49
C GLY A 578 -21.91 6.66 -22.29
N LEU A 579 -22.47 5.47 -22.48
CA LEU A 579 -22.76 4.55 -21.39
C LEU A 579 -21.60 3.57 -21.17
N GLY A 580 -21.12 3.48 -19.93
CA GLY A 580 -20.12 2.52 -19.49
C GLY A 580 -20.65 1.69 -18.32
N LEU A 581 -20.75 0.37 -18.48
CA LEU A 581 -21.13 -0.54 -17.39
C LEU A 581 -19.90 -1.22 -16.84
N HIS A 582 -19.69 -1.13 -15.53
CA HIS A 582 -18.55 -1.74 -14.85
C HIS A 582 -19.01 -2.63 -13.70
N PHE A 583 -18.57 -3.87 -13.73
CA PHE A 583 -18.61 -4.78 -12.59
C PHE A 583 -17.24 -4.80 -11.94
N ALA A 584 -17.15 -4.64 -10.63
CA ALA A 584 -15.89 -4.64 -9.92
C ALA A 584 -16.03 -5.11 -8.46
N ILE A 585 -14.90 -5.41 -7.85
CA ILE A 585 -14.80 -5.82 -6.45
C ILE A 585 -14.05 -4.71 -5.68
N GLY A 586 -14.57 -4.33 -4.51
CA GLY A 586 -14.06 -3.23 -3.70
C GLY A 586 -14.58 -1.86 -4.09
N TYR A 587 -14.21 -0.85 -3.31
CA TYR A 587 -14.50 0.55 -3.63
C TYR A 587 -13.55 1.07 -4.72
N PRO A 588 -13.95 2.07 -5.53
CA PRO A 588 -13.10 2.58 -6.62
C PRO A 588 -11.86 3.33 -6.12
N PHE A 589 -11.92 3.89 -4.91
CA PHE A 589 -10.84 4.62 -4.23
C PHE A 589 -11.11 4.73 -2.73
#